data_9f11076125761407250daaa82faad380
#
_entry.id   9f11076125761407250daaa82faad380
#
_cell.length_a   1.000
_cell.length_b   1.000
_cell.length_c   1.000
_cell.angle_alpha   90.00
_cell.angle_beta   90.00
_cell.angle_gamma   90.00
#
_symmetry.space_group_name_H-M   'P 1'
#
loop_
_entity.id
_entity.type
_entity.pdbx_description
1 polymer ?
#
loop_
_entity_poly.entity_id
_entity_poly.type
_entity_poly.pdbx_seq_one_letter_code
_entity_poly.pdbx_strand_id
1 'polypeptide(L)'
;CIRDSSLAHDIGNPPFGHSGEKAIGDFFSTGNGKIYKDCLTEIEYQDLSQFEGNANGLKILMESKPGIVGGLRISYATLGAFTKYPKASIPIRPSSHVADKKFGFFQEQQHDFFEVAGNLGTLKNNNKILRHPLAYLVEAADDICYTLIDFEDGINLGWISEDYALEYLINLVRDRIDSKKYKTLSTKKDRLSYLRALSINTLILEVSEIFMNNELEILSGKFKDSLIKKSKYKAQMEDIINLSILKIYQAPEVIDKELKGYQVINRLLDVFVGATIRNSKNLATAFDNLSLSCLPKNLINYDSDNTYKILLNVSSFIASLTDGKALEWYKKMS
;
A
#
# COMPACT_ATOMS: atom_id res chain seq x y z
N CYS A 1 13.31 -13.08 3.07
CA CYS A 1 12.30 -12.24 3.72
C CYS A 1 12.23 -10.83 3.15
N ILE A 2 13.33 -10.02 3.15
CA ILE A 2 13.32 -8.64 2.64
C ILE A 2 12.86 -8.61 1.18
N ARG A 3 13.49 -9.38 0.29
CA ARG A 3 13.13 -9.47 -1.13
C ARG A 3 11.66 -9.83 -1.33
N ASP A 4 11.18 -10.86 -0.62
CA ASP A 4 9.83 -11.37 -0.80
C ASP A 4 8.79 -10.38 -0.26
N SER A 5 9.09 -9.71 0.87
CA SER A 5 8.25 -8.63 1.41
C SER A 5 8.24 -7.41 0.50
N SER A 6 9.39 -7.04 -0.10
CA SER A 6 9.46 -5.95 -1.06
C SER A 6 8.72 -6.26 -2.36
N LEU A 7 8.72 -7.52 -2.82
CA LEU A 7 7.92 -7.94 -3.98
C LEU A 7 6.40 -7.89 -3.70
N ALA A 8 6.01 -8.14 -2.46
CA ALA A 8 4.60 -8.19 -2.05
C ALA A 8 4.05 -6.85 -1.55
N HIS A 9 4.88 -5.82 -1.34
CA HIS A 9 4.54 -4.62 -0.57
C HIS A 9 3.27 -3.91 -1.04
N ASP A 10 2.97 -3.98 -2.33
CA ASP A 10 1.81 -3.34 -2.97
C ASP A 10 0.69 -4.32 -3.38
N ILE A 11 0.78 -5.61 -2.98
CA ILE A 11 -0.19 -6.63 -3.40
C ILE A 11 -1.63 -6.32 -2.98
N GLY A 12 -1.81 -5.48 -1.97
CA GLY A 12 -3.11 -5.08 -1.45
C GLY A 12 -3.63 -3.74 -2.00
N ASN A 13 -2.84 -3.04 -2.80
CA ASN A 13 -3.24 -1.75 -3.35
C ASN A 13 -4.37 -1.91 -4.36
N PRO A 14 -5.44 -1.11 -4.26
CA PRO A 14 -6.54 -1.16 -5.20
C PRO A 14 -6.16 -0.53 -6.55
N PRO A 15 -6.99 -0.77 -7.61
CA PRO A 15 -6.89 -0.01 -8.84
C PRO A 15 -6.85 1.49 -8.56
N PHE A 16 -6.07 2.21 -9.35
CA PHE A 16 -5.84 3.67 -9.22
C PHE A 16 -5.13 4.08 -7.92
N GLY A 17 -4.45 3.15 -7.23
CA GLY A 17 -3.59 3.41 -6.08
C GLY A 17 -4.31 4.08 -4.91
N HIS A 18 -3.71 5.14 -4.36
CA HIS A 18 -4.25 5.86 -3.20
C HIS A 18 -5.65 6.47 -3.43
N SER A 19 -5.97 6.87 -4.67
CA SER A 19 -7.31 7.35 -5.00
C SER A 19 -8.34 6.22 -4.93
N GLY A 20 -7.95 5.00 -5.29
CA GLY A 20 -8.77 3.81 -5.11
C GLY A 20 -9.00 3.47 -3.62
N GLU A 21 -7.96 3.55 -2.77
CA GLU A 21 -8.11 3.39 -1.31
C GLU A 21 -9.13 4.37 -0.74
N LYS A 22 -8.97 5.65 -1.07
CA LYS A 22 -9.90 6.71 -0.64
C LYS A 22 -11.32 6.45 -1.15
N ALA A 23 -11.47 6.05 -2.42
CA ALA A 23 -12.78 5.75 -3.00
C ALA A 23 -13.48 4.61 -2.26
N ILE A 24 -12.77 3.55 -1.87
CA ILE A 24 -13.32 2.46 -1.05
C ILE A 24 -13.73 3.00 0.33
N GLY A 25 -12.85 3.74 1.00
CA GLY A 25 -13.14 4.31 2.32
C GLY A 25 -14.33 5.27 2.30
N ASP A 26 -14.39 6.15 1.30
CA ASP A 26 -15.45 7.14 1.16
C ASP A 26 -16.79 6.51 0.78
N PHE A 27 -16.82 5.40 0.07
CA PHE A 27 -18.04 4.62 -0.16
C PHE A 27 -18.73 4.26 1.16
N PHE A 28 -17.98 3.85 2.18
CA PHE A 28 -18.54 3.51 3.49
C PHE A 28 -18.71 4.70 4.43
N SER A 29 -17.89 5.74 4.34
CA SER A 29 -17.95 6.89 5.25
C SER A 29 -19.00 7.92 4.85
N THR A 30 -19.09 8.26 3.58
CA THR A 30 -19.94 9.32 3.04
C THR A 30 -20.83 8.89 1.87
N GLY A 31 -20.49 7.77 1.20
CA GLY A 31 -21.20 7.23 0.06
C GLY A 31 -22.35 6.28 0.42
N ASN A 32 -22.77 5.49 -0.56
CA ASN A 32 -23.92 4.59 -0.45
C ASN A 32 -23.73 3.45 0.55
N GLY A 33 -22.47 3.06 0.84
CA GLY A 33 -22.16 2.05 1.85
C GLY A 33 -22.33 2.49 3.30
N LYS A 34 -22.56 3.80 3.54
CA LYS A 34 -22.83 4.35 4.88
C LYS A 34 -24.03 3.72 5.57
N ILE A 35 -24.98 3.21 4.80
CA ILE A 35 -26.18 2.53 5.33
C ILE A 35 -25.85 1.29 6.17
N TYR A 36 -24.67 0.70 6.00
CA TYR A 36 -24.23 -0.48 6.75
C TYR A 36 -23.60 -0.16 8.10
N LYS A 37 -23.36 1.12 8.42
CA LYS A 37 -22.69 1.54 9.65
C LYS A 37 -23.32 0.97 10.91
N ASP A 38 -24.65 1.00 11.01
CA ASP A 38 -25.37 0.55 12.20
C ASP A 38 -25.39 -0.98 12.37
N CYS A 39 -24.94 -1.72 11.35
CA CYS A 39 -24.81 -3.17 11.38
C CYS A 39 -23.38 -3.64 11.73
N LEU A 40 -22.46 -2.70 12.02
CA LEU A 40 -21.04 -2.95 12.25
C LEU A 40 -20.63 -2.45 13.62
N THR A 41 -19.64 -3.13 14.21
CA THR A 41 -18.92 -2.58 15.35
C THR A 41 -18.07 -1.40 14.94
N GLU A 42 -17.62 -0.58 15.90
CA GLU A 42 -16.78 0.59 15.63
C GLU A 42 -15.50 0.23 14.86
N ILE A 43 -14.83 -0.86 15.23
CA ILE A 43 -13.59 -1.31 14.58
C ILE A 43 -13.85 -1.84 13.17
N GLU A 44 -14.91 -2.60 12.94
CA GLU A 44 -15.31 -3.09 11.62
C GLU A 44 -15.66 -1.94 10.67
N TYR A 45 -16.38 -0.94 11.20
CA TYR A 45 -16.68 0.27 10.43
C TYR A 45 -15.41 1.05 10.11
N GLN A 46 -14.46 1.16 11.05
CA GLN A 46 -13.20 1.83 10.84
C GLN A 46 -12.34 1.11 9.79
N ASP A 47 -12.31 -0.21 9.80
CA ASP A 47 -11.61 -1.02 8.78
C ASP A 47 -12.09 -0.71 7.36
N LEU A 48 -13.39 -0.53 7.17
CA LEU A 48 -14.00 -0.26 5.87
C LEU A 48 -13.90 1.22 5.48
N SER A 49 -14.20 2.13 6.41
CA SER A 49 -14.21 3.58 6.15
C SER A 49 -12.81 4.19 6.02
N GLN A 50 -11.79 3.50 6.49
CA GLN A 50 -10.38 3.86 6.32
C GLN A 50 -9.62 2.75 5.59
N PHE A 51 -10.25 2.13 4.59
CA PHE A 51 -9.66 1.01 3.86
C PHE A 51 -8.19 1.28 3.52
N GLU A 52 -7.32 0.29 3.82
CA GLU A 52 -5.87 0.45 3.76
C GLU A 52 -5.23 -0.70 2.96
N GLY A 53 -4.50 -0.38 1.90
CA GLY A 53 -3.83 -1.36 1.04
C GLY A 53 -2.85 -2.25 1.80
N ASN A 54 -2.15 -1.73 2.82
CA ASN A 54 -1.25 -2.56 3.63
C ASN A 54 -2.02 -3.65 4.41
N ALA A 55 -3.17 -3.33 4.98
CA ALA A 55 -4.02 -4.31 5.66
C ALA A 55 -4.63 -5.32 4.67
N ASN A 56 -5.08 -4.84 3.52
CA ASN A 56 -5.59 -5.70 2.45
C ASN A 56 -4.50 -6.64 1.90
N GLY A 57 -3.27 -6.17 1.77
CA GLY A 57 -2.12 -7.00 1.39
C GLY A 57 -1.87 -8.13 2.38
N LEU A 58 -1.91 -7.85 3.68
CA LEU A 58 -1.79 -8.89 4.70
C LEU A 58 -2.94 -9.92 4.60
N LYS A 59 -4.18 -9.45 4.43
CA LYS A 59 -5.34 -10.33 4.19
C LYS A 59 -5.09 -11.27 3.01
N ILE A 60 -4.66 -10.75 1.85
CA ILE A 60 -4.37 -11.54 0.65
C ILE A 60 -3.27 -12.59 0.92
N LEU A 61 -2.22 -12.21 1.65
CA LEU A 61 -1.09 -13.09 1.94
C LEU A 61 -1.44 -14.22 2.91
N MET A 62 -2.37 -13.99 3.85
CA MET A 62 -2.76 -14.94 4.90
C MET A 62 -4.02 -15.72 4.57
N GLU A 63 -4.85 -15.23 3.64
CA GLU A 63 -6.16 -15.82 3.33
C GLU A 63 -6.02 -17.25 2.80
N SER A 64 -6.66 -18.19 3.51
CA SER A 64 -6.75 -19.58 3.06
C SER A 64 -7.65 -19.71 1.83
N LYS A 65 -7.21 -20.48 0.85
CA LYS A 65 -8.00 -20.79 -0.35
C LYS A 65 -8.64 -22.17 -0.22
N PRO A 66 -9.75 -22.46 -0.92
CA PRO A 66 -10.33 -23.79 -0.93
C PRO A 66 -9.28 -24.86 -1.27
N GLY A 67 -9.10 -25.84 -0.37
CA GLY A 67 -8.09 -26.90 -0.51
C GLY A 67 -6.65 -26.50 -0.19
N ILE A 68 -6.37 -25.23 0.15
CA ILE A 68 -5.04 -24.73 0.49
C ILE A 68 -5.13 -23.95 1.80
N VAL A 69 -4.96 -24.64 2.92
CA VAL A 69 -4.95 -24.00 4.24
C VAL A 69 -3.66 -23.17 4.41
N GLY A 70 -3.76 -21.96 4.98
CA GLY A 70 -2.63 -21.10 5.27
C GLY A 70 -2.20 -20.22 4.08
N GLY A 71 -3.08 -19.98 3.12
CA GLY A 71 -2.86 -19.03 2.03
C GLY A 71 -1.63 -19.36 1.17
N LEU A 72 -0.76 -18.39 0.97
CA LEU A 72 0.50 -18.56 0.22
C LEU A 72 1.61 -19.25 1.02
N ARG A 73 1.36 -19.65 2.27
CA ARG A 73 2.31 -20.33 3.19
C ARG A 73 3.63 -19.59 3.32
N ILE A 74 3.54 -18.28 3.48
CA ILE A 74 4.69 -17.39 3.65
C ILE A 74 5.22 -17.53 5.09
N SER A 75 6.53 -17.42 5.27
CA SER A 75 7.12 -17.46 6.61
C SER A 75 6.66 -16.29 7.48
N TYR A 76 6.55 -16.50 8.79
CA TYR A 76 6.22 -15.43 9.75
C TYR A 76 7.18 -14.24 9.65
N ALA A 77 8.49 -14.48 9.43
CA ALA A 77 9.46 -13.42 9.23
C ALA A 77 9.16 -12.56 7.99
N THR A 78 8.64 -13.17 6.91
CA THR A 78 8.22 -12.42 5.71
C THR A 78 6.95 -11.61 5.98
N LEU A 79 5.95 -12.20 6.67
CA LEU A 79 4.73 -11.48 7.07
C LEU A 79 5.05 -10.31 8.01
N GLY A 80 5.94 -10.51 8.99
CA GLY A 80 6.40 -9.45 9.87
C GLY A 80 7.12 -8.32 9.13
N ALA A 81 8.02 -8.67 8.20
CA ALA A 81 8.75 -7.70 7.39
C ALA A 81 7.84 -6.95 6.41
N PHE A 82 6.81 -7.59 5.88
CA PHE A 82 5.77 -6.98 5.05
C PHE A 82 4.95 -5.94 5.82
N THR A 83 4.62 -6.22 7.10
CA THR A 83 3.69 -5.40 7.88
C THR A 83 4.38 -4.14 8.41
N LYS A 84 4.31 -3.05 7.64
CA LYS A 84 4.87 -1.74 8.02
C LYS A 84 4.20 -1.15 9.26
N TYR A 85 2.91 -1.41 9.46
CA TYR A 85 2.05 -0.82 10.50
C TYR A 85 1.37 -1.92 11.33
N PRO A 86 2.05 -2.54 12.30
CA PRO A 86 1.55 -3.73 13.00
C PRO A 86 0.50 -3.38 14.07
N LYS A 87 -0.59 -2.75 13.66
CA LYS A 87 -1.72 -2.38 14.52
C LYS A 87 -3.05 -2.49 13.78
N ALA A 88 -4.14 -2.61 14.52
CA ALA A 88 -5.51 -2.53 14.02
C ALA A 88 -5.87 -1.10 13.60
N SER A 89 -7.01 -0.92 12.94
CA SER A 89 -7.53 0.38 12.53
C SER A 89 -7.79 1.33 13.70
N ILE A 90 -8.14 0.81 14.87
CA ILE A 90 -8.30 1.56 16.11
C ILE A 90 -7.23 1.15 17.14
N PRO A 91 -6.64 2.11 17.85
CA PRO A 91 -6.77 3.56 17.77
C PRO A 91 -6.11 4.14 16.51
N ILE A 92 -6.66 5.23 15.97
CA ILE A 92 -6.31 5.74 14.63
C ILE A 92 -4.83 6.13 14.52
N ARG A 93 -4.28 6.86 15.47
CA ARG A 93 -2.88 7.25 15.49
C ARG A 93 -2.42 7.45 16.94
N PRO A 94 -2.16 6.35 17.68
CA PRO A 94 -1.90 6.43 19.12
C PRO A 94 -0.62 7.17 19.48
N SER A 95 0.35 7.28 18.57
CA SER A 95 1.60 8.00 18.81
C SER A 95 2.19 8.60 17.53
N SER A 96 3.30 9.34 17.68
CA SER A 96 4.09 9.85 16.54
C SER A 96 5.02 8.80 15.91
N HIS A 97 5.04 7.58 16.43
CA HIS A 97 5.85 6.48 15.89
C HIS A 97 5.46 6.17 14.44
N VAL A 98 6.44 5.91 13.57
CA VAL A 98 6.18 5.59 12.14
C VAL A 98 5.26 4.38 11.96
N ALA A 99 5.34 3.39 12.86
CA ALA A 99 4.47 2.21 12.86
C ALA A 99 2.99 2.50 13.19
N ASP A 100 2.69 3.68 13.73
CA ASP A 100 1.34 4.10 14.11
C ASP A 100 0.67 5.00 13.06
N LYS A 101 1.35 5.27 11.94
CA LYS A 101 0.87 6.17 10.87
C LYS A 101 -0.40 5.67 10.19
N LYS A 102 -0.50 4.37 9.96
CA LYS A 102 -1.60 3.66 9.33
C LYS A 102 -1.91 2.40 10.14
N PHE A 103 -2.68 1.45 9.58
CA PHE A 103 -2.88 0.13 10.18
C PHE A 103 -2.51 -0.96 9.17
N GLY A 104 -2.24 -2.18 9.66
CA GLY A 104 -1.67 -3.24 8.83
C GLY A 104 -2.43 -4.55 8.84
N PHE A 105 -3.57 -4.64 9.57
CA PHE A 105 -4.47 -5.77 9.52
C PHE A 105 -5.89 -5.36 9.85
N PHE A 106 -6.85 -6.01 9.23
CA PHE A 106 -8.27 -5.88 9.53
C PHE A 106 -8.63 -6.73 10.75
N GLN A 107 -9.78 -6.46 11.36
CA GLN A 107 -10.32 -7.22 12.47
C GLN A 107 -10.39 -8.73 12.18
N GLU A 108 -10.68 -9.11 10.94
CA GLU A 108 -10.73 -10.51 10.50
C GLU A 108 -9.38 -11.24 10.65
N GLN A 109 -8.25 -10.55 10.42
CA GLN A 109 -6.90 -11.13 10.49
C GLN A 109 -6.24 -10.95 11.86
N GLN A 110 -6.90 -10.29 12.82
CA GLN A 110 -6.28 -9.95 14.10
C GLN A 110 -5.74 -11.16 14.85
N HIS A 111 -6.54 -12.22 14.98
CA HIS A 111 -6.15 -13.43 15.70
C HIS A 111 -4.88 -14.04 15.10
N ASP A 112 -4.88 -14.27 13.79
CA ASP A 112 -3.79 -14.93 13.10
C ASP A 112 -2.52 -14.07 13.09
N PHE A 113 -2.67 -12.75 12.99
CA PHE A 113 -1.52 -11.85 13.05
C PHE A 113 -0.92 -11.76 14.46
N PHE A 114 -1.74 -11.89 15.51
CA PHE A 114 -1.23 -12.00 16.89
C PHE A 114 -0.41 -13.28 17.10
N GLU A 115 -0.81 -14.40 16.48
CA GLU A 115 -0.01 -15.62 16.47
C GLU A 115 1.34 -15.40 15.78
N VAL A 116 1.35 -14.78 14.59
CA VAL A 116 2.58 -14.39 13.88
C VAL A 116 3.48 -13.53 14.77
N ALA A 117 2.92 -12.48 15.38
CA ALA A 117 3.67 -11.55 16.23
C ALA A 117 4.22 -12.22 17.50
N GLY A 118 3.47 -13.16 18.08
CA GLY A 118 3.90 -13.98 19.22
C GLY A 118 5.10 -14.82 18.86
N ASN A 119 5.05 -15.56 17.76
CA ASN A 119 6.15 -16.41 17.28
C ASN A 119 7.40 -15.60 16.88
N LEU A 120 7.23 -14.36 16.44
CA LEU A 120 8.35 -13.44 16.12
C LEU A 120 8.91 -12.73 17.36
N GLY A 121 8.29 -12.86 18.55
CA GLY A 121 8.68 -12.16 19.76
C GLY A 121 8.41 -10.65 19.72
N THR A 122 7.60 -10.18 18.75
CA THR A 122 7.24 -8.76 18.61
C THR A 122 6.01 -8.38 19.40
N LEU A 123 5.19 -9.33 19.84
CA LEU A 123 4.03 -9.10 20.70
C LEU A 123 4.47 -8.82 22.13
N LYS A 124 3.96 -7.73 22.74
CA LYS A 124 4.22 -7.33 24.12
C LYS A 124 3.00 -7.59 25.02
N ASN A 125 3.22 -7.63 26.33
CA ASN A 125 2.22 -7.99 27.36
C ASN A 125 0.93 -7.15 27.35
N ASN A 126 0.94 -5.95 26.74
CA ASN A 126 -0.22 -5.06 26.62
C ASN A 126 -0.89 -5.16 25.23
N ASN A 127 -0.73 -6.26 24.53
CA ASN A 127 -1.20 -6.48 23.16
C ASN A 127 -0.62 -5.48 22.12
N LYS A 128 0.43 -4.76 22.48
CA LYS A 128 1.15 -3.92 21.54
C LYS A 128 2.10 -4.79 20.71
N ILE A 129 2.02 -4.64 19.38
CA ILE A 129 2.94 -5.31 18.47
C ILE A 129 4.03 -4.31 18.08
N LEU A 130 5.30 -4.71 18.25
CA LEU A 130 6.43 -3.95 17.74
C LEU A 130 6.59 -4.18 16.25
N ARG A 131 7.03 -3.14 15.55
CA ARG A 131 7.38 -3.25 14.14
C ARG A 131 8.53 -4.23 13.98
N HIS A 132 8.39 -5.18 13.05
CA HIS A 132 9.47 -6.12 12.74
C HIS A 132 10.70 -5.37 12.21
N PRO A 133 11.94 -5.69 12.64
CA PRO A 133 13.14 -4.97 12.22
C PRO A 133 13.27 -4.81 10.71
N LEU A 134 13.07 -5.89 9.95
CA LEU A 134 13.19 -5.86 8.50
C LEU A 134 12.13 -4.98 7.80
N ALA A 135 11.02 -4.64 8.44
CA ALA A 135 10.01 -3.75 7.88
C ALA A 135 10.55 -2.31 7.67
N TYR A 136 11.55 -1.89 8.45
CA TYR A 136 12.23 -0.62 8.23
C TYR A 136 13.03 -0.60 6.92
N LEU A 137 13.66 -1.73 6.58
CA LEU A 137 14.41 -1.86 5.32
C LEU A 137 13.46 -1.97 4.11
N VAL A 138 12.34 -2.67 4.25
CA VAL A 138 11.31 -2.76 3.21
C VAL A 138 10.72 -1.39 2.93
N GLU A 139 10.38 -0.61 3.98
CA GLU A 139 9.91 0.77 3.84
C GLU A 139 10.95 1.68 3.17
N ALA A 140 12.23 1.58 3.58
CA ALA A 140 13.28 2.39 3.00
C ALA A 140 13.51 2.05 1.52
N ALA A 141 13.44 0.76 1.14
CA ALA A 141 13.53 0.35 -0.26
C ALA A 141 12.39 0.91 -1.11
N ASP A 142 11.16 0.87 -0.58
CA ASP A 142 9.97 1.46 -1.19
C ASP A 142 10.14 2.99 -1.36
N ASP A 143 10.48 3.71 -0.28
CA ASP A 143 10.70 5.16 -0.30
C ASP A 143 11.76 5.58 -1.33
N ILE A 144 12.89 4.84 -1.43
CA ILE A 144 13.97 5.11 -2.39
C ILE A 144 13.49 4.88 -3.82
N CYS A 145 12.88 3.72 -4.08
CA CYS A 145 12.41 3.37 -5.42
C CYS A 145 11.30 4.32 -5.87
N TYR A 146 10.28 4.52 -5.06
CA TYR A 146 9.18 5.41 -5.35
C TYR A 146 9.68 6.82 -5.69
N THR A 147 10.54 7.40 -4.85
CA THR A 147 11.04 8.77 -5.07
C THR A 147 11.82 8.90 -6.38
N LEU A 148 12.73 7.96 -6.67
CA LEU A 148 13.65 8.09 -7.80
C LEU A 148 13.06 7.59 -9.13
N ILE A 149 12.20 6.58 -9.09
CA ILE A 149 11.58 6.02 -10.30
C ILE A 149 10.44 6.93 -10.77
N ASP A 150 9.58 7.40 -9.87
CA ASP A 150 8.53 8.36 -10.24
C ASP A 150 9.13 9.66 -10.80
N PHE A 151 10.24 10.10 -10.21
CA PHE A 151 10.98 11.26 -10.71
C PHE A 151 11.48 11.04 -12.14
N GLU A 152 12.05 9.86 -12.44
CA GLU A 152 12.46 9.47 -13.80
C GLU A 152 11.27 9.40 -14.76
N ASP A 153 10.15 8.85 -14.32
CA ASP A 153 8.93 8.79 -15.14
C ASP A 153 8.42 10.19 -15.47
N GLY A 154 8.46 11.13 -14.52
CA GLY A 154 8.12 12.52 -14.76
C GLY A 154 9.03 13.19 -15.81
N ILE A 155 10.30 12.79 -15.88
CA ILE A 155 11.24 13.26 -16.92
C ILE A 155 10.89 12.63 -18.27
N ASN A 156 10.67 11.32 -18.29
CA ASN A 156 10.35 10.58 -19.52
C ASN A 156 9.02 11.05 -20.14
N LEU A 157 8.07 11.47 -19.33
CA LEU A 157 6.79 12.05 -19.76
C LEU A 157 6.91 13.55 -20.14
N GLY A 158 8.06 14.18 -19.93
CA GLY A 158 8.29 15.58 -20.25
C GLY A 158 7.70 16.58 -19.26
N TRP A 159 7.22 16.12 -18.10
CA TRP A 159 6.69 16.99 -17.03
C TRP A 159 7.78 17.66 -16.22
N ILE A 160 8.97 17.05 -16.17
CA ILE A 160 10.19 17.60 -15.56
C ILE A 160 11.26 17.71 -16.63
N SER A 161 11.90 18.87 -16.76
CA SER A 161 12.99 19.04 -17.73
C SER A 161 14.23 18.24 -17.31
N GLU A 162 14.95 17.69 -18.30
CA GLU A 162 16.19 16.93 -18.04
C GLU A 162 17.25 17.75 -17.28
N ASP A 163 17.35 19.07 -17.54
CA ASP A 163 18.33 19.92 -16.89
C ASP A 163 18.01 20.08 -15.39
N TYR A 164 16.74 20.28 -15.03
CA TYR A 164 16.29 20.28 -13.64
C TYR A 164 16.58 18.94 -12.96
N ALA A 165 16.26 17.84 -13.62
CA ALA A 165 16.49 16.51 -13.08
C ALA A 165 17.97 16.23 -12.82
N LEU A 166 18.86 16.62 -13.73
CA LEU A 166 20.30 16.52 -13.54
C LEU A 166 20.76 17.28 -12.30
N GLU A 167 20.26 18.51 -12.09
CA GLU A 167 20.61 19.33 -10.93
C GLU A 167 20.22 18.64 -9.60
N TYR A 168 18.97 18.15 -9.49
CA TYR A 168 18.49 17.49 -8.29
C TYR A 168 19.28 16.20 -7.98
N LEU A 169 19.52 15.36 -9.00
CA LEU A 169 20.29 14.12 -8.82
C LEU A 169 21.77 14.41 -8.52
N ILE A 170 22.39 15.42 -9.14
CA ILE A 170 23.75 15.82 -8.82
C ILE A 170 23.83 16.29 -7.37
N ASN A 171 22.88 17.10 -6.90
CA ASN A 171 22.84 17.56 -5.51
C ASN A 171 22.74 16.41 -4.51
N LEU A 172 22.01 15.34 -4.86
CA LEU A 172 21.86 14.15 -4.01
C LEU A 172 23.19 13.37 -3.89
N VAL A 173 23.97 13.25 -4.97
CA VAL A 173 25.15 12.35 -5.01
C VAL A 173 26.47 13.05 -5.32
N ARG A 174 26.54 14.39 -5.19
CA ARG A 174 27.70 15.21 -5.57
C ARG A 174 29.06 14.60 -5.25
N ASP A 175 29.23 14.13 -4.01
CA ASP A 175 30.50 13.60 -3.50
C ASP A 175 30.82 12.18 -3.96
N ARG A 176 29.89 11.53 -4.65
CA ARG A 176 29.99 10.16 -5.14
C ARG A 176 30.20 10.04 -6.65
N ILE A 177 30.10 11.17 -7.38
CA ILE A 177 30.20 11.21 -8.84
C ILE A 177 31.66 10.95 -9.25
N ASP A 178 31.89 9.89 -10.03
CA ASP A 178 33.16 9.71 -10.74
C ASP A 178 33.19 10.70 -11.93
N SER A 179 33.97 11.76 -11.75
CA SER A 179 34.10 12.83 -12.74
C SER A 179 34.68 12.37 -14.08
N LYS A 180 35.54 11.31 -14.09
CA LYS A 180 36.09 10.77 -15.33
C LYS A 180 34.99 10.05 -16.10
N LYS A 181 34.27 9.15 -15.43
CA LYS A 181 33.14 8.41 -16.03
C LYS A 181 32.03 9.35 -16.47
N TYR A 182 31.64 10.32 -15.63
CA TYR A 182 30.57 11.28 -15.95
C TYR A 182 30.86 12.08 -17.23
N LYS A 183 32.12 12.49 -17.43
CA LYS A 183 32.55 13.23 -18.64
C LYS A 183 32.48 12.39 -19.91
N THR A 184 32.54 11.07 -19.83
CA THR A 184 32.41 10.17 -21.00
C THR A 184 30.97 9.97 -21.47
N LEU A 185 29.99 10.35 -20.65
CA LEU A 185 28.57 10.21 -20.96
C LEU A 185 28.15 11.36 -21.91
N SER A 186 27.86 11.00 -23.15
CA SER A 186 27.63 11.95 -24.24
C SER A 186 26.22 12.54 -24.23
N THR A 187 25.19 11.73 -23.81
CA THR A 187 23.80 12.14 -23.83
C THR A 187 23.28 12.50 -22.44
N LYS A 188 22.26 13.37 -22.36
CA LYS A 188 21.54 13.65 -21.10
C LYS A 188 20.92 12.38 -20.51
N LYS A 189 20.36 11.52 -21.36
CA LYS A 189 19.76 10.24 -20.93
C LYS A 189 20.78 9.33 -20.24
N ASP A 190 22.01 9.23 -20.77
CA ASP A 190 23.06 8.42 -20.14
C ASP A 190 23.45 8.98 -18.78
N ARG A 191 23.53 10.34 -18.68
CA ARG A 191 23.84 11.02 -17.42
C ARG A 191 22.75 10.81 -16.38
N LEU A 192 21.46 10.90 -16.76
CA LEU A 192 20.32 10.63 -15.88
C LEU A 192 20.34 9.19 -15.38
N SER A 193 20.51 8.22 -16.27
CA SER A 193 20.61 6.80 -15.90
C SER A 193 21.77 6.51 -14.94
N TYR A 194 22.94 7.12 -15.19
CA TYR A 194 24.09 7.02 -14.29
C TYR A 194 23.80 7.60 -12.91
N LEU A 195 23.28 8.83 -12.86
CA LEU A 195 22.98 9.53 -11.61
C LEU A 195 21.87 8.82 -10.81
N ARG A 196 20.83 8.31 -11.47
CA ARG A 196 19.79 7.51 -10.83
C ARG A 196 20.38 6.26 -10.17
N ALA A 197 21.16 5.47 -10.92
CA ALA A 197 21.78 4.26 -10.38
C ALA A 197 22.72 4.58 -9.22
N LEU A 198 23.49 5.67 -9.32
CA LEU A 198 24.35 6.14 -8.25
C LEU A 198 23.57 6.59 -7.02
N SER A 199 22.44 7.29 -7.22
CA SER A 199 21.53 7.73 -6.14
C SER A 199 20.94 6.55 -5.39
N ILE A 200 20.40 5.56 -6.09
CA ILE A 200 19.85 4.33 -5.49
C ILE A 200 20.93 3.64 -4.66
N ASN A 201 22.11 3.39 -5.23
CA ASN A 201 23.20 2.71 -4.52
C ASN A 201 23.66 3.52 -3.28
N THR A 202 23.77 4.84 -3.41
CA THR A 202 24.19 5.71 -2.30
C THR A 202 23.19 5.65 -1.14
N LEU A 203 21.89 5.70 -1.45
CA LEU A 203 20.82 5.64 -0.44
C LEU A 203 20.72 4.24 0.19
N ILE A 204 20.89 3.17 -0.58
CA ILE A 204 20.92 1.79 -0.03
C ILE A 204 22.06 1.64 0.99
N LEU A 205 23.25 2.11 0.68
CA LEU A 205 24.39 2.06 1.62
C LEU A 205 24.12 2.87 2.88
N GLU A 206 23.59 4.08 2.71
CA GLU A 206 23.24 4.97 3.82
C GLU A 206 22.17 4.37 4.75
N VAL A 207 21.06 3.85 4.22
CA VAL A 207 20.02 3.27 5.07
C VAL A 207 20.46 1.97 5.73
N SER A 208 21.33 1.20 5.08
CA SER A 208 21.94 0.00 5.68
C SER A 208 22.83 0.36 6.87
N GLU A 209 23.63 1.41 6.75
CA GLU A 209 24.48 1.91 7.84
C GLU A 209 23.62 2.45 8.99
N ILE A 210 22.60 3.25 8.71
CA ILE A 210 21.66 3.74 9.73
C ILE A 210 20.98 2.58 10.44
N PHE A 211 20.52 1.56 9.71
CA PHE A 211 19.89 0.38 10.30
C PHE A 211 20.81 -0.33 11.28
N MET A 212 22.04 -0.61 10.88
CA MET A 212 23.04 -1.29 11.73
C MET A 212 23.43 -0.46 12.95
N ASN A 213 23.62 0.85 12.78
CA ASN A 213 23.98 1.75 13.88
C ASN A 213 22.84 1.94 14.90
N ASN A 214 21.59 1.64 14.54
CA ASN A 214 20.43 1.75 15.42
C ASN A 214 19.80 0.38 15.76
N GLU A 215 20.52 -0.72 15.57
CA GLU A 215 20.01 -2.09 15.75
C GLU A 215 19.32 -2.30 17.09
N LEU A 216 19.94 -1.88 18.20
CA LEU A 216 19.38 -2.05 19.54
C LEU A 216 18.07 -1.26 19.75
N GLU A 217 17.97 -0.06 19.19
CA GLU A 217 16.75 0.74 19.27
C GLU A 217 15.63 0.13 18.41
N ILE A 218 15.96 -0.38 17.25
CA ILE A 218 15.04 -1.07 16.33
C ILE A 218 14.51 -2.33 16.99
N LEU A 219 15.38 -3.20 17.50
CA LEU A 219 15.01 -4.45 18.17
C LEU A 219 14.18 -4.22 19.45
N SER A 220 14.45 -3.14 20.17
CA SER A 220 13.69 -2.79 21.38
C SER A 220 12.38 -2.02 21.09
N GLY A 221 12.11 -1.66 19.81
CA GLY A 221 10.96 -0.86 19.40
C GLY A 221 11.01 0.61 19.84
N LYS A 222 12.20 1.13 20.13
CA LYS A 222 12.44 2.53 20.50
C LYS A 222 12.73 3.44 19.32
N PHE A 223 13.13 2.88 18.20
CA PHE A 223 13.38 3.62 16.97
C PHE A 223 12.06 4.07 16.33
N LYS A 224 11.78 5.37 16.33
CA LYS A 224 10.44 5.94 16.05
C LYS A 224 10.24 6.45 14.62
N ASP A 225 11.32 6.69 13.89
CA ASP A 225 11.30 7.30 12.57
C ASP A 225 11.48 6.26 11.46
N SER A 226 11.31 6.65 10.19
CA SER A 226 11.81 5.86 9.05
C SER A 226 13.33 6.06 8.89
N LEU A 227 14.00 5.10 8.23
CA LEU A 227 15.44 5.19 8.00
C LEU A 227 15.80 6.41 7.13
N ILE A 228 14.99 6.72 6.12
CA ILE A 228 15.19 7.89 5.24
C ILE A 228 15.14 9.20 6.01
N LYS A 229 14.28 9.33 7.03
CA LYS A 229 14.22 10.54 7.87
C LYS A 229 15.48 10.77 8.71
N LYS A 230 16.27 9.71 8.97
CA LYS A 230 17.55 9.79 9.68
C LYS A 230 18.74 9.95 8.74
N SER A 231 18.53 9.85 7.43
CA SER A 231 19.58 10.00 6.43
C SER A 231 20.09 11.42 6.35
N LYS A 232 21.38 11.57 6.11
CA LYS A 232 21.99 12.87 5.76
C LYS A 232 21.49 13.42 4.42
N TYR A 233 20.90 12.57 3.58
CA TYR A 233 20.30 12.94 2.30
C TYR A 233 18.81 13.30 2.39
N LYS A 234 18.27 13.40 3.62
CA LYS A 234 16.84 13.70 3.84
C LYS A 234 16.37 14.94 3.09
N ALA A 235 17.14 16.05 3.17
CA ALA A 235 16.76 17.31 2.53
C ALA A 235 16.66 17.16 1.01
N GLN A 236 17.67 16.52 0.39
CA GLN A 236 17.68 16.29 -1.07
C GLN A 236 16.54 15.37 -1.53
N MET A 237 16.21 14.35 -0.72
CA MET A 237 15.06 13.47 -0.99
C MET A 237 13.74 14.26 -0.88
N GLU A 238 13.59 15.10 0.13
CA GLU A 238 12.42 15.98 0.30
C GLU A 238 12.27 16.96 -0.86
N ASP A 239 13.36 17.51 -1.39
CA ASP A 239 13.36 18.38 -2.57
C ASP A 239 12.83 17.66 -3.81
N ILE A 240 13.30 16.42 -4.06
CA ILE A 240 12.81 15.57 -5.17
C ILE A 240 11.32 15.25 -4.99
N ILE A 241 10.91 14.87 -3.79
CA ILE A 241 9.50 14.57 -3.48
C ILE A 241 8.61 15.79 -3.72
N ASN A 242 9.03 16.96 -3.25
CA ASN A 242 8.26 18.21 -3.41
C ASN A 242 8.10 18.58 -4.89
N LEU A 243 9.16 18.40 -5.69
CA LEU A 243 9.09 18.63 -7.13
C LEU A 243 8.16 17.59 -7.81
N SER A 244 8.23 16.34 -7.41
CA SER A 244 7.34 15.26 -7.90
C SER A 244 5.88 15.56 -7.57
N ILE A 245 5.58 16.00 -6.35
CA ILE A 245 4.22 16.42 -5.96
C ILE A 245 3.71 17.52 -6.89
N LEU A 246 4.53 18.55 -7.13
CA LEU A 246 4.13 19.70 -7.94
C LEU A 246 3.99 19.38 -9.43
N LYS A 247 4.87 18.53 -9.98
CA LYS A 247 4.99 18.33 -11.42
C LYS A 247 4.38 17.02 -11.92
N ILE A 248 4.34 15.99 -11.08
CA ILE A 248 3.86 14.67 -11.46
C ILE A 248 2.46 14.43 -10.89
N TYR A 249 2.32 14.46 -9.55
CA TYR A 249 1.04 14.07 -8.92
C TYR A 249 -0.07 15.11 -9.11
N GLN A 250 0.28 16.36 -9.43
CA GLN A 250 -0.68 17.40 -9.79
C GLN A 250 -0.82 17.61 -11.31
N ALA A 251 -0.24 16.73 -12.13
CA ALA A 251 -0.42 16.80 -13.58
C ALA A 251 -1.90 16.51 -13.94
N PRO A 252 -2.48 17.25 -14.91
CA PRO A 252 -3.88 17.09 -15.30
C PRO A 252 -4.24 15.64 -15.65
N GLU A 253 -3.35 14.93 -16.33
CA GLU A 253 -3.54 13.53 -16.74
C GLU A 253 -3.62 12.58 -15.55
N VAL A 254 -2.89 12.87 -14.45
CA VAL A 254 -2.95 12.10 -13.20
C VAL A 254 -4.28 12.39 -12.50
N ILE A 255 -4.65 13.67 -12.37
CA ILE A 255 -5.91 14.08 -11.74
C ILE A 255 -7.12 13.47 -12.48
N ASP A 256 -7.12 13.48 -13.81
CA ASP A 256 -8.18 12.88 -14.63
C ASP A 256 -8.29 11.36 -14.39
N LYS A 257 -7.16 10.69 -14.26
CA LYS A 257 -7.09 9.25 -13.94
C LYS A 257 -7.65 8.96 -12.55
N GLU A 258 -7.30 9.79 -11.56
CA GLU A 258 -7.77 9.67 -10.18
C GLU A 258 -9.28 9.90 -10.09
N LEU A 259 -9.81 10.96 -10.71
CA LEU A 259 -11.25 11.24 -10.78
C LEU A 259 -12.02 10.08 -11.40
N LYS A 260 -11.51 9.54 -12.51
CA LYS A 260 -12.12 8.38 -13.17
C LYS A 260 -12.07 7.13 -12.29
N GLY A 261 -10.94 6.91 -11.63
CA GLY A 261 -10.77 5.81 -10.68
C GLY A 261 -11.79 5.85 -9.56
N TYR A 262 -12.02 7.03 -9.01
CA TYR A 262 -13.02 7.26 -7.99
C TYR A 262 -14.43 6.84 -8.43
N GLN A 263 -14.85 7.26 -9.63
CA GLN A 263 -16.15 6.90 -10.21
C GLN A 263 -16.25 5.39 -10.46
N VAL A 264 -15.19 4.79 -11.00
CA VAL A 264 -15.14 3.36 -11.30
C VAL A 264 -15.30 2.52 -10.03
N ILE A 265 -14.50 2.80 -9.01
CA ILE A 265 -14.51 2.05 -7.74
C ILE A 265 -15.86 2.18 -7.05
N ASN A 266 -16.43 3.40 -6.93
CA ASN A 266 -17.72 3.60 -6.31
C ASN A 266 -18.83 2.82 -7.04
N ARG A 267 -18.84 2.83 -8.39
CA ARG A 267 -19.84 2.09 -9.15
C ARG A 267 -19.72 0.58 -8.95
N LEU A 268 -18.51 0.04 -8.96
CA LEU A 268 -18.28 -1.39 -8.72
C LEU A 268 -18.71 -1.81 -7.31
N LEU A 269 -18.42 -0.99 -6.31
CA LEU A 269 -18.88 -1.21 -4.93
C LEU A 269 -20.42 -1.19 -4.85
N ASP A 270 -21.07 -0.20 -5.44
CA ASP A 270 -22.55 -0.13 -5.46
C ASP A 270 -23.17 -1.41 -6.01
N VAL A 271 -22.67 -1.88 -7.14
CA VAL A 271 -23.21 -3.08 -7.80
C VAL A 271 -22.92 -4.34 -6.96
N PHE A 272 -21.66 -4.57 -6.65
CA PHE A 272 -21.26 -5.85 -6.04
C PHE A 272 -21.63 -5.96 -4.57
N VAL A 273 -21.46 -4.89 -3.77
CA VAL A 273 -21.92 -4.86 -2.37
C VAL A 273 -23.44 -5.03 -2.32
N GLY A 274 -24.17 -4.25 -3.12
CA GLY A 274 -25.62 -4.35 -3.17
C GLY A 274 -26.12 -5.74 -3.57
N ALA A 275 -25.55 -6.32 -4.63
CA ALA A 275 -25.92 -7.65 -5.10
C ALA A 275 -25.60 -8.74 -4.05
N THR A 276 -24.42 -8.69 -3.42
CA THR A 276 -24.01 -9.70 -2.43
C THR A 276 -24.87 -9.62 -1.17
N ILE A 277 -25.16 -8.43 -0.67
CA ILE A 277 -26.03 -8.24 0.50
C ILE A 277 -27.49 -8.65 0.22
N ARG A 278 -28.02 -8.34 -0.98
CA ARG A 278 -29.38 -8.83 -1.34
C ARG A 278 -29.41 -10.33 -1.51
N ASN A 279 -28.35 -10.92 -2.06
CA ASN A 279 -28.23 -12.38 -2.19
C ASN A 279 -28.20 -13.08 -0.82
N SER A 280 -27.44 -12.57 0.15
CA SER A 280 -27.39 -13.15 1.50
C SER A 280 -28.75 -13.13 2.22
N LYS A 281 -29.65 -12.23 1.83
CA LYS A 281 -31.01 -12.10 2.34
C LYS A 281 -32.07 -12.80 1.47
N ASN A 282 -31.67 -13.55 0.45
CA ASN A 282 -32.56 -14.15 -0.56
C ASN A 282 -33.46 -13.14 -1.30
N LEU A 283 -32.96 -11.91 -1.51
CA LEU A 283 -33.67 -10.81 -2.18
C LEU A 283 -32.98 -10.40 -3.48
N ALA A 284 -32.09 -11.23 -4.04
CA ALA A 284 -31.33 -10.93 -5.24
C ALA A 284 -32.27 -10.81 -6.47
N THR A 285 -32.10 -9.74 -7.23
CA THR A 285 -32.77 -9.51 -8.51
C THR A 285 -32.10 -10.29 -9.65
N ALA A 286 -32.71 -10.31 -10.84
CA ALA A 286 -32.08 -10.89 -12.02
C ALA A 286 -30.74 -10.20 -12.37
N PHE A 287 -30.67 -8.88 -12.22
CA PHE A 287 -29.43 -8.11 -12.43
C PHE A 287 -28.36 -8.47 -11.37
N ASP A 288 -28.77 -8.65 -10.11
CA ASP A 288 -27.84 -9.07 -9.06
C ASP A 288 -27.23 -10.45 -9.36
N ASN A 289 -28.05 -11.40 -9.79
CA ASN A 289 -27.57 -12.74 -10.16
C ASN A 289 -26.58 -12.71 -11.34
N LEU A 290 -26.81 -11.85 -12.33
CA LEU A 290 -25.87 -11.62 -13.43
C LEU A 290 -24.56 -10.99 -12.91
N SER A 291 -24.66 -9.98 -12.06
CA SER A 291 -23.50 -9.32 -11.46
C SER A 291 -22.67 -10.29 -10.60
N LEU A 292 -23.34 -11.09 -9.76
CA LEU A 292 -22.70 -12.10 -8.93
C LEU A 292 -21.99 -13.18 -9.76
N SER A 293 -22.48 -13.52 -10.95
CA SER A 293 -21.81 -14.48 -11.84
C SER A 293 -20.41 -14.01 -12.30
N CYS A 294 -20.12 -12.71 -12.17
CA CYS A 294 -18.80 -12.15 -12.44
C CYS A 294 -17.83 -12.32 -11.26
N LEU A 295 -18.33 -12.61 -10.06
CA LEU A 295 -17.52 -12.79 -8.86
C LEU A 295 -17.01 -14.23 -8.72
N PRO A 296 -15.85 -14.44 -8.09
CA PRO A 296 -15.41 -15.77 -7.67
C PRO A 296 -16.44 -16.46 -6.78
N LYS A 297 -16.64 -17.77 -6.96
CA LYS A 297 -17.66 -18.53 -6.23
C LYS A 297 -17.52 -18.46 -4.70
N ASN A 298 -16.30 -18.36 -4.21
CA ASN A 298 -16.03 -18.20 -2.77
C ASN A 298 -16.49 -16.85 -2.21
N LEU A 299 -16.77 -15.86 -3.06
CA LEU A 299 -17.36 -14.58 -2.64
C LEU A 299 -18.90 -14.58 -2.67
N ILE A 300 -19.50 -15.61 -3.26
CA ILE A 300 -20.96 -15.71 -3.43
C ILE A 300 -21.57 -16.68 -2.41
N ASN A 301 -20.87 -17.77 -2.12
CA ASN A 301 -21.34 -18.87 -1.25
C ASN A 301 -20.90 -18.61 0.20
N TYR A 302 -21.26 -17.45 0.76
CA TYR A 302 -21.05 -17.22 2.18
C TYR A 302 -22.20 -17.81 3.00
N ASP A 303 -21.88 -18.80 3.82
CA ASP A 303 -22.71 -19.28 4.93
C ASP A 303 -22.77 -18.27 6.09
N SER A 304 -22.41 -17.02 5.89
CA SER A 304 -22.32 -16.10 7.00
C SER A 304 -23.33 -14.95 6.90
N ASP A 305 -24.16 -14.85 7.92
CA ASP A 305 -24.92 -13.64 8.24
C ASP A 305 -24.02 -12.46 8.65
N ASN A 306 -22.69 -12.59 8.55
CA ASN A 306 -21.73 -11.59 8.94
C ASN A 306 -21.58 -10.52 7.83
N THR A 307 -22.31 -9.43 7.98
CA THR A 307 -22.29 -8.29 7.08
C THR A 307 -20.89 -7.72 6.88
N TYR A 308 -20.08 -7.58 7.95
CA TYR A 308 -18.72 -7.07 7.85
C TYR A 308 -17.86 -7.92 6.90
N LYS A 309 -17.90 -9.23 7.07
CA LYS A 309 -17.12 -10.16 6.25
C LYS A 309 -17.51 -10.08 4.77
N ILE A 310 -18.81 -9.93 4.47
CA ILE A 310 -19.30 -9.74 3.10
C ILE A 310 -18.72 -8.43 2.52
N LEU A 311 -18.86 -7.33 3.25
CA LEU A 311 -18.41 -6.01 2.80
C LEU A 311 -16.88 -5.98 2.59
N LEU A 312 -16.12 -6.51 3.54
CA LEU A 312 -14.66 -6.55 3.46
C LEU A 312 -14.19 -7.40 2.27
N ASN A 313 -14.79 -8.57 2.05
CA ASN A 313 -14.38 -9.47 0.98
C ASN A 313 -14.70 -8.91 -0.41
N VAL A 314 -15.85 -8.27 -0.58
CA VAL A 314 -16.17 -7.57 -1.83
C VAL A 314 -15.21 -6.40 -2.06
N SER A 315 -14.90 -5.62 -1.03
CA SER A 315 -13.94 -4.51 -1.12
C SER A 315 -12.54 -5.01 -1.47
N SER A 316 -12.07 -6.07 -0.80
CA SER A 316 -10.78 -6.72 -1.07
C SER A 316 -10.72 -7.29 -2.49
N PHE A 317 -11.80 -7.89 -2.97
CA PHE A 317 -11.87 -8.37 -4.35
C PHE A 317 -11.78 -7.23 -5.37
N ILE A 318 -12.51 -6.14 -5.18
CA ILE A 318 -12.41 -4.96 -6.05
C ILE A 318 -10.99 -4.38 -5.99
N ALA A 319 -10.38 -4.33 -4.81
CA ALA A 319 -9.00 -3.91 -4.63
C ALA A 319 -7.99 -4.84 -5.34
N SER A 320 -8.31 -6.10 -5.58
CA SER A 320 -7.45 -7.04 -6.31
C SER A 320 -7.49 -6.89 -7.85
N LEU A 321 -8.38 -6.05 -8.37
CA LEU A 321 -8.47 -5.82 -9.81
C LEU A 321 -7.31 -4.95 -10.30
N THR A 322 -6.95 -5.11 -11.59
CA THR A 322 -6.12 -4.12 -12.28
C THR A 322 -6.96 -2.93 -12.72
N ASP A 323 -6.34 -1.77 -12.98
CA ASP A 323 -7.00 -0.58 -13.54
C ASP A 323 -7.82 -0.92 -14.79
N GLY A 324 -7.19 -1.68 -15.72
CA GLY A 324 -7.84 -2.10 -16.95
C GLY A 324 -9.06 -2.99 -16.72
N LYS A 325 -8.99 -3.92 -15.75
CA LYS A 325 -10.12 -4.81 -15.44
C LYS A 325 -11.25 -4.07 -14.74
N ALA A 326 -10.93 -3.17 -13.83
CA ALA A 326 -11.93 -2.32 -13.19
C ALA A 326 -12.67 -1.44 -14.19
N LEU A 327 -11.95 -0.83 -15.16
CA LEU A 327 -12.53 -0.06 -16.25
C LEU A 327 -13.41 -0.92 -17.18
N GLU A 328 -13.00 -2.13 -17.53
CA GLU A 328 -13.79 -3.06 -18.33
C GLU A 328 -15.14 -3.36 -17.67
N TRP A 329 -15.12 -3.65 -16.37
CA TRP A 329 -16.33 -3.97 -15.62
C TRP A 329 -17.20 -2.75 -15.42
N TYR A 330 -16.61 -1.60 -15.13
CA TYR A 330 -17.36 -0.34 -15.06
C TYR A 330 -18.19 -0.11 -16.32
N LYS A 331 -17.58 -0.28 -17.52
CA LYS A 331 -18.29 -0.12 -18.80
C LYS A 331 -19.43 -1.12 -19.01
N LYS A 332 -19.38 -2.31 -18.40
CA LYS A 332 -20.44 -3.32 -18.48
C LYS A 332 -21.58 -3.07 -17.50
N MET A 333 -21.32 -2.31 -16.44
CA MET A 333 -22.23 -2.08 -15.32
C MET A 333 -22.75 -0.62 -15.22
N SER A 334 -22.31 0.22 -16.14
CA SER A 334 -22.74 1.63 -16.25
C SER A 334 -24.04 1.78 -17.01
#